data_f996343582677117befb8dde74eb9036
#
_entry.id   f996343582677117befb8dde74eb9036
#
_cell.length_a   1.000
_cell.length_b   1.000
_cell.length_c   1.000
_cell.angle_alpha   90.00
_cell.angle_beta   90.00
_cell.angle_gamma   90.00
#
_symmetry.space_group_name_H-M   'P 1'
#
loop_
_entity.id
_entity.type
_entity.pdbx_description
1 polymer ?
#
loop_
_entity_poly.entity_id
_entity_poly.type
_entity_poly.pdbx_seq_one_letter_code
_entity_poly.pdbx_strand_id
1 'polypeptide(L)'
;EDVIGKYASAEMIKGEYVLAAKISDTPASENAYLYNLTGKKRAISITIPSFAGGLSGKLISGDIVSVIAIDYKEKGETVVPEELQYVEVIAVTDKKGNDDETVTVKPDGEEETELPETVTLLVTPEQANILAELEAEGEIHVALVYRGTAENAQKFISAQEKHLTELAAENEKENENIGKPEVPEILSQSQITEENSGENNSEIDK
;
A
#
# COMPACT_ATOMS: atom_id res chain seq x y z
N GLU A 1 7.85 34.75 -18.22
CA GLU A 1 8.58 33.42 -18.15
C GLU A 1 7.88 32.43 -17.23
N ASP A 2 7.14 32.89 -16.21
CA ASP A 2 6.53 32.02 -15.18
C ASP A 2 5.24 31.33 -15.64
N VAL A 3 4.81 31.50 -16.87
CA VAL A 3 3.56 30.98 -17.43
C VAL A 3 3.80 29.84 -18.44
N ILE A 4 5.04 29.74 -18.96
CA ILE A 4 5.37 28.76 -19.97
C ILE A 4 5.41 27.36 -19.32
N GLY A 5 4.64 26.42 -19.88
CA GLY A 5 4.53 25.06 -19.36
C GLY A 5 3.55 24.90 -18.20
N LYS A 6 2.80 25.96 -17.87
CA LYS A 6 1.74 25.91 -16.86
C LYS A 6 0.38 25.65 -17.50
N TYR A 7 -0.54 25.16 -16.71
CA TYR A 7 -1.94 24.90 -17.07
C TYR A 7 -2.86 25.97 -16.47
N ALA A 8 -3.94 26.29 -17.16
CA ALA A 8 -4.99 27.14 -16.61
C ALA A 8 -5.81 26.35 -15.57
N SER A 9 -5.89 26.86 -14.34
CA SER A 9 -6.72 26.27 -13.26
C SER A 9 -8.08 26.98 -13.11
N ALA A 10 -8.31 28.06 -13.86
CA ALA A 10 -9.57 28.79 -13.90
C ALA A 10 -9.77 29.43 -15.26
N GLU A 11 -11.01 29.79 -15.57
CA GLU A 11 -11.35 30.53 -16.79
C GLU A 11 -10.62 31.86 -16.86
N MET A 12 -10.03 32.15 -18.02
CA MET A 12 -9.33 33.39 -18.31
C MET A 12 -10.01 34.13 -19.46
N ILE A 13 -10.27 35.41 -19.26
CA ILE A 13 -10.95 36.28 -20.24
C ILE A 13 -9.89 37.03 -21.04
N LYS A 14 -10.14 37.25 -22.33
CA LYS A 14 -9.25 37.99 -23.21
C LYS A 14 -8.99 39.42 -22.68
N GLY A 15 -7.72 39.72 -22.44
CA GLY A 15 -7.27 41.03 -21.94
C GLY A 15 -7.08 41.10 -20.43
N GLU A 16 -7.36 40.05 -19.67
CA GLU A 16 -7.02 40.01 -18.25
C GLU A 16 -5.54 39.64 -18.05
N TYR A 17 -4.98 40.02 -16.90
CA TYR A 17 -3.64 39.62 -16.50
C TYR A 17 -3.67 38.17 -16.04
N VAL A 18 -2.64 37.40 -16.43
CA VAL A 18 -2.47 36.04 -15.90
C VAL A 18 -2.01 36.12 -14.44
N LEU A 19 -2.90 35.75 -13.54
CA LEU A 19 -2.60 35.72 -12.10
C LEU A 19 -2.01 34.34 -11.72
N ALA A 20 -1.06 34.36 -10.79
CA ALA A 20 -0.46 33.11 -10.27
C ALA A 20 -1.50 32.13 -9.70
N ALA A 21 -2.59 32.65 -9.13
CA ALA A 21 -3.70 31.86 -8.63
C ALA A 21 -4.55 31.16 -9.72
N LYS A 22 -4.40 31.57 -10.99
CA LYS A 22 -5.11 30.98 -12.14
C LYS A 22 -4.25 30.05 -12.99
N ILE A 23 -3.04 29.74 -12.54
CA ILE A 23 -2.13 28.81 -13.22
C ILE A 23 -1.66 27.73 -12.26
N SER A 24 -1.42 26.53 -12.79
CA SER A 24 -0.98 25.35 -12.05
C SER A 24 0.13 24.62 -12.80
N ASP A 25 0.94 23.88 -12.09
CA ASP A 25 1.93 22.96 -12.67
C ASP A 25 1.28 21.66 -13.19
N THR A 26 0.05 21.37 -12.77
CA THR A 26 -0.71 20.20 -13.18
C THR A 26 -1.98 20.62 -13.93
N PRO A 27 -2.47 19.80 -14.89
CA PRO A 27 -3.74 20.06 -15.57
C PRO A 27 -4.89 20.18 -14.58
N ALA A 28 -5.85 21.06 -14.85
CA ALA A 28 -7.13 21.06 -14.16
C ALA A 28 -7.91 19.81 -14.63
N SER A 29 -7.95 18.77 -13.82
CA SER A 29 -8.70 17.56 -14.07
C SER A 29 -9.29 17.05 -12.76
N GLU A 30 -10.36 16.25 -12.86
CA GLU A 30 -11.00 15.63 -11.71
C GLU A 30 -10.04 14.77 -10.91
N ASN A 31 -8.99 14.21 -11.57
CA ASN A 31 -7.97 13.36 -10.96
C ASN A 31 -6.59 14.04 -10.90
N ALA A 32 -6.55 15.36 -10.62
CA ALA A 32 -5.29 16.14 -10.61
C ALA A 32 -4.25 15.57 -9.63
N TYR A 33 -4.67 14.94 -8.53
CA TYR A 33 -3.80 14.31 -7.53
C TYR A 33 -2.94 13.17 -8.10
N LEU A 34 -3.38 12.48 -9.16
CA LEU A 34 -2.62 11.40 -9.81
C LEU A 34 -1.40 11.92 -10.58
N TYR A 35 -1.41 13.17 -11.01
CA TYR A 35 -0.24 13.77 -11.69
C TYR A 35 0.94 14.03 -10.75
N ASN A 36 0.72 13.98 -9.43
CA ASN A 36 1.76 14.14 -8.42
C ASN A 36 2.52 12.85 -8.12
N LEU A 37 2.15 11.72 -8.75
CA LEU A 37 2.83 10.45 -8.58
C LEU A 37 4.20 10.47 -9.28
N THR A 38 5.27 10.42 -8.50
CA THR A 38 6.66 10.48 -8.99
C THR A 38 7.26 9.10 -9.31
N GLY A 39 6.48 8.03 -9.18
CA GLY A 39 6.93 6.65 -9.35
C GLY A 39 7.47 5.98 -8.07
N LYS A 40 7.70 6.73 -7.01
CA LYS A 40 8.09 6.17 -5.69
C LYS A 40 6.89 5.60 -4.93
N LYS A 41 5.76 6.26 -5.03
CA LYS A 41 4.49 5.83 -4.41
C LYS A 41 3.50 5.35 -5.48
N ARG A 42 2.46 4.67 -5.03
CA ARG A 42 1.35 4.13 -5.81
C ARG A 42 0.05 4.73 -5.29
N ALA A 43 -0.90 4.93 -6.18
CA ALA A 43 -2.31 5.10 -5.83
C ALA A 43 -2.97 3.72 -5.95
N ILE A 44 -3.65 3.28 -4.93
CA ILE A 44 -4.44 2.05 -4.92
C ILE A 44 -5.80 2.33 -4.30
N SER A 45 -6.86 1.86 -4.93
CA SER A 45 -8.21 1.96 -4.37
C SER A 45 -8.57 0.65 -3.68
N ILE A 46 -9.24 0.77 -2.55
CA ILE A 46 -9.83 -0.35 -1.81
C ILE A 46 -11.34 -0.12 -1.69
N THR A 47 -12.10 -1.21 -1.74
CA THR A 47 -13.55 -1.17 -1.58
C THR A 47 -13.92 -0.98 -0.11
N ILE A 48 -14.92 -0.15 0.16
CA ILE A 48 -15.54 0.00 1.48
C ILE A 48 -16.67 -1.03 1.58
N PRO A 49 -16.48 -2.15 2.32
CA PRO A 49 -17.45 -3.27 2.31
C PRO A 49 -18.75 -2.93 2.99
N SER A 50 -18.78 -1.91 3.84
CA SER A 50 -19.95 -1.47 4.57
C SER A 50 -19.90 0.01 4.90
N PHE A 51 -21.05 0.62 5.15
CA PHE A 51 -21.14 2.01 5.56
C PHE A 51 -20.26 2.34 6.79
N ALA A 52 -20.23 1.46 7.78
CA ALA A 52 -19.40 1.61 8.96
C ALA A 52 -17.91 1.44 8.64
N GLY A 53 -17.56 0.56 7.68
CA GLY A 53 -16.17 0.27 7.29
C GLY A 53 -15.41 1.45 6.71
N GLY A 54 -16.13 2.44 6.16
CA GLY A 54 -15.60 3.68 5.60
C GLY A 54 -15.95 4.93 6.41
N LEU A 55 -15.97 4.84 7.73
CA LEU A 55 -16.30 5.95 8.64
C LEU A 55 -17.67 6.62 8.31
N SER A 56 -18.62 5.81 7.88
CA SER A 56 -19.98 6.28 7.52
C SER A 56 -19.97 7.38 6.45
N GLY A 57 -19.14 7.22 5.43
CA GLY A 57 -19.03 8.15 4.31
C GLY A 57 -18.37 9.50 4.65
N LYS A 58 -17.62 9.57 5.75
CA LYS A 58 -17.06 10.84 6.23
C LYS A 58 -15.56 10.99 5.94
N LEU A 59 -14.94 10.01 5.26
CA LEU A 59 -13.56 10.14 4.83
C LEU A 59 -13.44 11.17 3.71
N ILE A 60 -12.36 11.93 3.71
CA ILE A 60 -12.04 12.92 2.67
C ILE A 60 -10.57 12.82 2.27
N SER A 61 -10.23 13.41 1.13
CA SER A 61 -8.84 13.57 0.72
C SER A 61 -8.02 14.36 1.76
N GLY A 62 -6.79 13.92 2.03
CA GLY A 62 -5.90 14.46 3.06
C GLY A 62 -6.05 13.84 4.44
N ASP A 63 -7.01 12.92 4.64
CA ASP A 63 -7.11 12.15 5.88
C ASP A 63 -5.92 11.19 6.03
N ILE A 64 -5.47 11.00 7.25
CA ILE A 64 -4.57 9.89 7.61
C ILE A 64 -5.41 8.82 8.28
N VAL A 65 -5.33 7.61 7.76
CA VAL A 65 -6.11 6.46 8.21
C VAL A 65 -5.21 5.29 8.59
N SER A 66 -5.72 4.41 9.45
CA SER A 66 -5.21 3.05 9.62
C SER A 66 -6.13 2.08 8.88
N VAL A 67 -5.53 1.09 8.24
CA VAL A 67 -6.28 -0.02 7.62
C VAL A 67 -6.27 -1.20 8.58
N ILE A 68 -7.46 -1.64 8.97
CA ILE A 68 -7.68 -2.78 9.86
C ILE A 68 -8.00 -3.97 8.98
N ALA A 69 -7.23 -5.04 9.10
CA ALA A 69 -7.46 -6.30 8.43
C ALA A 69 -8.22 -7.24 9.37
N ILE A 70 -9.35 -7.75 8.91
CA ILE A 70 -10.18 -8.74 9.61
C ILE A 70 -9.83 -10.12 9.04
N ASP A 71 -9.64 -11.09 9.92
CA ASP A 71 -9.20 -12.46 9.58
C ASP A 71 -7.86 -12.50 8.81
N TYR A 72 -6.90 -11.68 9.28
CA TYR A 72 -5.61 -11.53 8.63
C TYR A 72 -4.88 -12.87 8.50
N LYS A 73 -4.54 -13.24 7.25
CA LYS A 73 -3.88 -14.50 6.89
C LYS A 73 -4.61 -15.77 7.39
N GLU A 74 -5.95 -15.75 7.35
CA GLU A 74 -6.81 -16.88 7.77
C GLU A 74 -6.57 -17.35 9.21
N LYS A 75 -6.09 -16.46 10.08
CA LYS A 75 -5.81 -16.77 11.50
C LYS A 75 -6.95 -16.41 12.45
N GLY A 76 -8.05 -15.85 11.94
CA GLY A 76 -9.16 -15.37 12.75
C GLY A 76 -8.81 -14.13 13.60
N GLU A 77 -7.69 -13.48 13.33
CA GLU A 77 -7.21 -12.31 14.08
C GLU A 77 -7.57 -11.02 13.35
N THR A 78 -8.04 -10.04 14.11
CA THR A 78 -8.24 -8.67 13.60
C THR A 78 -7.06 -7.84 14.04
N VAL A 79 -6.31 -7.30 13.08
CA VAL A 79 -5.08 -6.56 13.33
C VAL A 79 -5.00 -5.30 12.47
N VAL A 80 -4.19 -4.34 12.89
CA VAL A 80 -3.68 -3.28 12.02
C VAL A 80 -2.29 -3.72 11.59
N PRO A 81 -2.06 -4.08 10.32
CA PRO A 81 -0.72 -4.40 9.85
C PRO A 81 0.24 -3.23 10.13
N GLU A 82 1.45 -3.53 10.55
CA GLU A 82 2.44 -2.51 10.90
C GLU A 82 2.76 -1.57 9.74
N GLU A 83 2.63 -2.07 8.54
CA GLU A 83 2.81 -1.32 7.29
C GLU A 83 1.66 -0.36 6.99
N LEU A 84 0.49 -0.55 7.60
CA LEU A 84 -0.75 0.17 7.28
C LEU A 84 -1.29 1.01 8.44
N GLN A 85 -0.44 1.38 9.40
CA GLN A 85 -0.84 2.18 10.56
C GLN A 85 -1.18 3.63 10.19
N TYR A 86 -0.43 4.22 9.25
CA TYR A 86 -0.63 5.60 8.82
C TYR A 86 -0.54 5.69 7.29
N VAL A 87 -1.69 5.78 6.65
CA VAL A 87 -1.82 5.84 5.19
C VAL A 87 -2.63 7.07 4.81
N GLU A 88 -2.22 7.79 3.78
CA GLU A 88 -2.90 8.99 3.30
C GLU A 88 -4.01 8.63 2.31
N VAL A 89 -5.19 9.17 2.56
CA VAL A 89 -6.31 9.16 1.62
C VAL A 89 -6.11 10.27 0.59
N ILE A 90 -6.10 9.93 -0.70
CA ILE A 90 -5.97 10.90 -1.79
C ILE A 90 -7.26 11.14 -2.55
N ALA A 91 -8.20 10.19 -2.51
CA ALA A 91 -9.54 10.34 -3.04
C ALA A 91 -10.52 9.42 -2.34
N VAL A 92 -11.80 9.80 -2.37
CA VAL A 92 -12.93 9.01 -1.91
C VAL A 92 -13.97 9.07 -3.02
N THR A 93 -14.38 7.92 -3.55
CA THR A 93 -15.10 7.85 -4.82
C THR A 93 -16.42 7.11 -4.66
N ASP A 94 -17.47 7.62 -5.28
CA ASP A 94 -18.80 7.00 -5.30
C ASP A 94 -18.90 5.85 -6.31
N LYS A 95 -20.07 5.19 -6.40
CA LYS A 95 -20.32 4.10 -7.37
C LYS A 95 -20.21 4.50 -8.83
N LYS A 96 -20.34 5.78 -9.14
CA LYS A 96 -20.27 6.31 -10.50
C LYS A 96 -18.86 6.72 -10.90
N GLY A 97 -17.91 6.69 -9.95
CA GLY A 97 -16.53 7.10 -10.20
C GLY A 97 -16.30 8.59 -9.98
N ASN A 98 -17.23 9.29 -9.31
CA ASN A 98 -17.02 10.69 -8.97
C ASN A 98 -16.27 10.79 -7.64
N ASP A 99 -15.24 11.62 -7.62
CA ASP A 99 -14.56 12.04 -6.40
C ASP A 99 -15.38 13.20 -5.79
N ASP A 100 -15.58 13.18 -4.48
CA ASP A 100 -16.43 14.07 -3.69
C ASP A 100 -17.93 13.67 -3.57
N GLU A 101 -18.55 14.17 -2.49
CA GLU A 101 -19.98 14.01 -2.25
C GLU A 101 -20.80 14.74 -3.33
N THR A 102 -21.14 14.05 -4.38
CA THR A 102 -22.02 14.59 -5.41
C THR A 102 -23.47 14.50 -4.91
N VAL A 103 -24.03 15.63 -4.48
CA VAL A 103 -25.48 15.75 -4.30
C VAL A 103 -26.10 15.76 -5.70
N THR A 104 -26.66 14.64 -6.11
CA THR A 104 -27.45 14.57 -7.35
C THR A 104 -28.89 14.96 -7.04
N VAL A 105 -29.39 16.00 -7.71
CA VAL A 105 -30.81 16.38 -7.62
C VAL A 105 -31.57 15.56 -8.65
N LYS A 106 -32.48 14.70 -8.19
CA LYS A 106 -33.39 13.95 -9.05
C LYS A 106 -34.36 14.88 -9.80
N PRO A 107 -34.95 14.45 -10.93
CA PRO A 107 -35.93 15.24 -11.68
C PRO A 107 -37.17 15.64 -10.87
N ASP A 108 -37.45 14.95 -9.79
CA ASP A 108 -38.52 15.23 -8.84
C ASP A 108 -38.12 16.25 -7.74
N GLY A 109 -36.87 16.71 -7.75
CA GLY A 109 -36.36 17.70 -6.80
C GLY A 109 -35.85 17.08 -5.48
N GLU A 110 -35.80 15.76 -5.35
CA GLU A 110 -35.18 15.11 -4.20
C GLU A 110 -33.66 15.09 -4.35
N GLU A 111 -32.97 15.47 -3.27
CA GLU A 111 -31.49 15.37 -3.19
C GLU A 111 -31.13 13.93 -2.81
N GLU A 112 -30.33 13.27 -3.65
CA GLU A 112 -29.73 11.98 -3.35
C GLU A 112 -28.25 12.17 -3.12
N THR A 113 -27.79 11.88 -1.91
CA THR A 113 -26.35 11.84 -1.59
C THR A 113 -25.89 10.41 -1.84
N GLU A 114 -25.02 10.23 -2.82
CA GLU A 114 -24.37 8.94 -3.05
C GLU A 114 -23.28 8.73 -2.01
N LEU A 115 -23.26 7.53 -1.43
CA LEU A 115 -22.26 7.18 -0.43
C LEU A 115 -20.97 6.74 -1.11
N PRO A 116 -19.81 7.05 -0.53
CA PRO A 116 -18.53 6.53 -0.99
C PRO A 116 -18.51 5.00 -1.01
N GLU A 117 -17.96 4.43 -2.06
CA GLU A 117 -17.79 2.99 -2.21
C GLU A 117 -16.31 2.57 -2.17
N THR A 118 -15.42 3.46 -2.61
CA THR A 118 -13.97 3.19 -2.61
C THR A 118 -13.20 4.34 -1.98
N VAL A 119 -12.06 3.98 -1.40
CA VAL A 119 -11.05 4.92 -0.89
C VAL A 119 -9.75 4.68 -1.64
N THR A 120 -9.18 5.73 -2.22
CA THR A 120 -7.87 5.68 -2.88
C THR A 120 -6.79 6.16 -1.93
N LEU A 121 -5.78 5.33 -1.74
CA LEU A 121 -4.69 5.50 -0.79
C LEU A 121 -3.36 5.76 -1.51
N LEU A 122 -2.52 6.62 -0.93
CA LEU A 122 -1.15 6.88 -1.38
C LEU A 122 -0.17 6.01 -0.58
N VAL A 123 0.43 5.03 -1.23
CA VAL A 123 1.16 3.95 -0.57
C VAL A 123 2.52 3.67 -1.23
N THR A 124 3.38 2.93 -0.52
CA THR A 124 4.58 2.32 -1.13
C THR A 124 4.19 1.08 -1.96
N PRO A 125 5.09 0.55 -2.80
CA PRO A 125 4.85 -0.71 -3.52
C PRO A 125 4.53 -1.89 -2.60
N GLU A 126 5.19 -1.97 -1.45
CA GLU A 126 5.02 -3.02 -0.45
C GLU A 126 3.63 -2.94 0.21
N GLN A 127 3.23 -1.75 0.64
CA GLN A 127 1.89 -1.49 1.16
C GLN A 127 0.81 -1.79 0.13
N ALA A 128 1.05 -1.47 -1.15
CA ALA A 128 0.11 -1.77 -2.23
C ALA A 128 -0.12 -3.27 -2.40
N ASN A 129 0.92 -4.09 -2.26
CA ASN A 129 0.79 -5.55 -2.33
C ASN A 129 -0.07 -6.08 -1.19
N ILE A 130 0.18 -5.61 0.05
CA ILE A 130 -0.61 -6.00 1.23
C ILE A 130 -2.08 -5.60 1.06
N LEU A 131 -2.34 -4.38 0.58
CA LEU A 131 -3.71 -3.92 0.33
C LEU A 131 -4.43 -4.73 -0.74
N ALA A 132 -3.73 -5.10 -1.83
CA ALA A 132 -4.30 -5.93 -2.88
C ALA A 132 -4.62 -7.36 -2.40
N GLU A 133 -3.77 -7.93 -1.52
CA GLU A 133 -4.02 -9.21 -0.88
C GLU A 133 -5.23 -9.13 0.05
N LEU A 134 -5.31 -8.09 0.89
CA LEU A 134 -6.46 -7.86 1.79
C LEU A 134 -7.77 -7.62 1.03
N GLU A 135 -7.73 -6.91 -0.10
CA GLU A 135 -8.92 -6.69 -0.95
C GLU A 135 -9.43 -8.00 -1.57
N ALA A 136 -8.51 -8.93 -1.88
CA ALA A 136 -8.86 -10.21 -2.51
C ALA A 136 -9.35 -11.27 -1.52
N GLU A 137 -8.83 -11.30 -0.31
CA GLU A 137 -8.99 -12.42 0.62
C GLU A 137 -9.71 -12.05 1.92
N GLY A 138 -9.84 -10.77 2.22
CA GLY A 138 -10.24 -10.33 3.54
C GLY A 138 -11.34 -9.29 3.58
N GLU A 139 -11.70 -8.94 4.80
CA GLU A 139 -12.53 -7.79 5.10
C GLU A 139 -11.65 -6.64 5.61
N ILE A 140 -11.84 -5.47 5.01
CA ILE A 140 -11.10 -4.27 5.35
C ILE A 140 -12.01 -3.31 6.12
N HIS A 141 -11.45 -2.69 7.17
CA HIS A 141 -12.06 -1.58 7.88
C HIS A 141 -11.09 -0.41 7.92
N VAL A 142 -11.56 0.80 7.68
CA VAL A 142 -10.73 2.00 7.67
C VAL A 142 -11.06 2.86 8.88
N ALA A 143 -10.05 3.20 9.68
CA ALA A 143 -10.18 4.04 10.85
C ALA A 143 -9.43 5.37 10.65
N LEU A 144 -10.12 6.49 10.87
CA LEU A 144 -9.49 7.81 10.82
C LEU A 144 -8.54 8.01 12.00
N VAL A 145 -7.29 8.34 11.69
CA VAL A 145 -6.25 8.66 12.69
C VAL A 145 -6.11 10.17 12.85
N TYR A 146 -6.03 10.89 11.73
CA TYR A 146 -5.80 12.33 11.77
C TYR A 146 -6.48 13.04 10.59
N ARG A 147 -7.04 14.19 10.90
CA ARG A 147 -7.55 15.17 9.93
C ARG A 147 -7.10 16.56 10.36
N GLY A 148 -6.49 17.30 9.48
CA GLY A 148 -6.03 18.66 9.79
C GLY A 148 -5.03 19.19 8.76
N THR A 149 -4.00 19.91 9.22
CA THR A 149 -3.02 20.52 8.32
C THR A 149 -2.11 19.48 7.67
N ALA A 150 -1.74 19.69 6.41
CA ALA A 150 -0.79 18.84 5.69
C ALA A 150 0.56 18.69 6.42
N GLU A 151 1.03 19.75 7.10
CA GLU A 151 2.26 19.71 7.91
C GLU A 151 2.19 18.68 9.03
N ASN A 152 1.05 18.58 9.73
CA ASN A 152 0.88 17.60 10.79
C ASN A 152 0.61 16.20 10.22
N ALA A 153 -0.14 16.08 9.12
CA ALA A 153 -0.33 14.81 8.42
C ALA A 153 1.02 14.20 8.01
N GLN A 154 1.94 15.03 7.50
CA GLN A 154 3.28 14.59 7.11
C GLN A 154 4.09 13.96 8.26
N LYS A 155 3.81 14.29 9.53
CA LYS A 155 4.49 13.67 10.68
C LYS A 155 4.11 12.19 10.82
N PHE A 156 2.84 11.85 10.57
CA PHE A 156 2.37 10.46 10.57
C PHE A 156 2.96 9.68 9.41
N ILE A 157 2.96 10.28 8.21
CA ILE A 157 3.55 9.67 7.01
C ILE A 157 5.06 9.42 7.22
N SER A 158 5.78 10.39 7.75
CA SER A 158 7.22 10.23 8.04
C SER A 158 7.50 9.17 9.11
N ALA A 159 6.62 9.03 10.12
CA ALA A 159 6.73 7.97 11.11
C ALA A 159 6.52 6.59 10.46
N GLN A 160 5.54 6.46 9.57
CA GLN A 160 5.30 5.23 8.81
C GLN A 160 6.48 4.89 7.90
N GLU A 161 7.00 5.84 7.15
CA GLU A 161 8.13 5.62 6.24
C GLU A 161 9.40 5.17 7.00
N LYS A 162 9.63 5.75 8.18
CA LYS A 162 10.73 5.32 9.06
C LYS A 162 10.52 3.88 9.52
N HIS A 163 9.32 3.54 9.99
CA HIS A 163 8.99 2.20 10.44
C HIS A 163 9.13 1.16 9.33
N LEU A 164 8.66 1.45 8.12
CA LEU A 164 8.84 0.58 6.94
C LEU A 164 10.32 0.34 6.62
N THR A 165 11.16 1.36 6.79
CA THR A 165 12.61 1.22 6.58
C THR A 165 13.24 0.30 7.64
N GLU A 166 12.78 0.38 8.88
CA GLU A 166 13.23 -0.47 9.99
C GLU A 166 12.80 -1.92 9.75
N LEU A 167 11.55 -2.17 9.38
CA LEU A 167 11.03 -3.50 9.04
C LEU A 167 11.80 -4.14 7.86
N ALA A 168 12.08 -3.38 6.82
CA ALA A 168 12.86 -3.88 5.68
C ALA A 168 14.27 -4.32 6.10
N ALA A 169 14.93 -3.54 6.97
CA ALA A 169 16.26 -3.87 7.47
C ALA A 169 16.27 -5.10 8.42
N GLU A 170 15.18 -5.34 9.14
CA GLU A 170 15.03 -6.53 9.98
C GLU A 170 14.82 -7.78 9.13
N ASN A 171 13.95 -7.71 8.14
CA ASN A 171 13.69 -8.80 7.20
C ASN A 171 14.94 -9.21 6.39
N GLU A 172 15.80 -8.25 6.00
CA GLU A 172 17.08 -8.55 5.34
C GLU A 172 18.02 -9.34 6.25
N LYS A 173 18.12 -8.97 7.53
CA LYS A 173 18.97 -9.66 8.52
C LYS A 173 18.47 -11.08 8.81
N GLU A 174 17.16 -11.29 8.88
CA GLU A 174 16.58 -12.63 9.07
C GLU A 174 16.86 -13.52 7.86
N ASN A 175 16.72 -13.01 6.64
CA ASN A 175 17.03 -13.75 5.41
C ASN A 175 18.52 -14.10 5.29
N GLU A 176 19.44 -13.22 5.68
CA GLU A 176 20.88 -13.53 5.71
C GLU A 176 21.21 -14.64 6.72
N ASN A 177 20.47 -14.71 7.82
CA ASN A 177 20.69 -15.73 8.86
C ASN A 177 20.12 -17.12 8.47
N ILE A 178 19.07 -17.15 7.68
CA ILE A 178 18.47 -18.40 7.14
C ILE A 178 19.33 -18.94 5.97
N GLY A 179 20.12 -18.10 5.29
CA GLY A 179 20.93 -18.45 4.11
C GLY A 179 22.27 -19.12 4.40
N LYS A 180 22.65 -19.39 5.67
CA LYS A 180 23.80 -20.25 6.00
C LYS A 180 23.31 -21.68 6.22
N PRO A 181 23.48 -22.63 5.24
CA PRO A 181 23.32 -24.02 5.55
C PRO A 181 24.41 -24.36 6.59
N GLU A 182 24.03 -24.82 7.76
CA GLU A 182 24.93 -25.59 8.61
C GLU A 182 25.38 -26.80 7.77
N VAL A 183 26.59 -26.71 7.25
CA VAL A 183 27.28 -27.86 6.71
C VAL A 183 27.60 -28.72 7.92
N PRO A 184 27.01 -29.94 8.05
CA PRO A 184 27.41 -30.83 9.12
C PRO A 184 28.89 -31.13 8.91
N GLU A 185 29.69 -30.88 9.90
CA GLU A 185 31.09 -31.28 9.97
C GLU A 185 31.14 -32.80 9.95
N ILE A 186 31.19 -33.35 8.74
CA ILE A 186 31.42 -34.81 8.55
C ILE A 186 32.86 -35.02 8.99
N LEU A 187 33.00 -35.59 10.17
CA LEU A 187 34.22 -36.11 10.76
C LEU A 187 35.08 -36.78 9.70
N SER A 188 36.22 -36.16 9.40
CA SER A 188 37.32 -36.78 8.71
C SER A 188 37.97 -37.82 9.64
N GLN A 189 37.54 -39.04 9.57
CA GLN A 189 38.29 -40.16 10.09
C GLN A 189 38.88 -40.91 8.92
N SER A 190 40.07 -40.50 8.50
CA SER A 190 41.04 -41.34 7.85
C SER A 190 41.66 -42.28 8.85
N GLN A 191 41.23 -43.52 8.86
CA GLN A 191 42.06 -44.63 9.30
C GLN A 191 41.76 -45.85 8.41
N ILE A 192 42.57 -45.94 7.37
CA ILE A 192 42.81 -47.16 6.64
C ILE A 192 43.90 -47.87 7.40
N THR A 193 43.59 -48.96 8.05
CA THR A 193 44.58 -49.97 8.44
C THR A 193 44.50 -51.08 7.44
N GLU A 194 45.61 -51.27 6.72
CA GLU A 194 45.94 -52.47 5.99
C GLU A 194 46.07 -53.67 6.96
N GLU A 195 45.54 -54.77 6.57
CA GLU A 195 45.92 -56.17 6.89
C GLU A 195 44.73 -57.05 6.43
N ASN A 196 44.86 -58.07 5.71
CA ASN A 196 45.92 -59.00 5.37
C ASN A 196 45.43 -59.95 4.27
N SER A 197 46.29 -60.32 3.44
CA SER A 197 46.21 -61.43 2.47
C SER A 197 45.87 -62.79 3.07
N GLY A 198 45.11 -63.60 2.36
CA GLY A 198 44.97 -65.03 2.69
C GLY A 198 43.97 -65.73 1.81
N GLU A 199 44.43 -66.26 0.70
CA GLU A 199 44.19 -67.59 0.08
C GLU A 199 42.99 -68.41 0.59
N ASN A 200 42.13 -68.85 -0.25
CA ASN A 200 42.12 -70.20 -0.87
C ASN A 200 40.72 -70.46 -1.50
N ASN A 201 40.64 -70.69 -2.75
CA ASN A 201 40.63 -71.88 -3.57
C ASN A 201 39.54 -72.92 -3.28
N SER A 202 38.98 -73.36 -4.41
CA SER A 202 38.27 -74.62 -4.68
C SER A 202 36.78 -74.68 -4.30
N GLU A 203 36.00 -75.00 -5.12
CA GLU A 203 35.67 -76.06 -6.05
C GLU A 203 34.14 -76.24 -6.11
N ILE A 204 33.64 -76.24 -7.31
CA ILE A 204 32.91 -77.26 -8.05
C ILE A 204 31.48 -77.68 -7.57
N ASP A 205 30.61 -77.65 -8.58
CA ASP A 205 29.47 -78.51 -8.89
C ASP A 205 28.14 -78.40 -8.10
N LYS A 206 27.18 -77.99 -8.76
CA LYS A 206 26.16 -78.68 -9.60
C LYS A 206 25.05 -77.73 -10.03
#